data_2df5a7db8140628ef62cfc87d75ceea6
#
_entry.id   2df5a7db8140628ef62cfc87d75ceea6
#
_cell.length_a   1.000
_cell.length_b   1.000
_cell.length_c   1.000
_cell.angle_alpha   90.00
_cell.angle_beta   90.00
_cell.angle_gamma   90.00
#
_symmetry.space_group_name_H-M   'P 1'
#
loop_
_entity.id
_entity.type
_entity.pdbx_description
1 polymer ?
#
loop_
_entity_poly.entity_id
_entity_poly.type
_entity_poly.pdbx_seq_one_letter_code
_entity_poly.pdbx_strand_id
1 'polypeptide(L)'
;LFFKVFKNKDNRKTLQEIYDLPFNDLLWKAQEIHRKHHDANKIQISTLMSIKTGGCPEDCKYCSQSIRYDTDINLEKTLPLVDIINQAQQAKKNGASRFCMGAAWRNLTQRNLEKVKEMVREVKGLGLETCVTLGMLTDSQAKELKNVGLDYYNHNLDTSPEMYGDIITTRTYQDRLDTLRRVR
;
A
#
# COMPACT_ATOMS: atom_id res chain seq x y z
N LEU A 1 3.36 10.88 14.36
CA LEU A 1 4.60 11.05 15.17
C LEU A 1 5.86 10.57 14.45
N PHE A 2 5.77 9.59 13.54
CA PHE A 2 6.93 9.00 12.84
C PHE A 2 7.67 9.95 11.87
N PHE A 3 7.02 10.97 11.33
CA PHE A 3 7.62 11.84 10.30
C PHE A 3 8.46 13.03 10.84
N LYS A 4 8.44 13.31 12.15
CA LYS A 4 9.33 14.34 12.73
C LYS A 4 10.78 13.89 12.87
N VAL A 5 11.03 12.58 12.84
CA VAL A 5 12.37 12.00 13.06
C VAL A 5 13.31 12.15 11.86
N PHE A 6 12.80 12.33 10.63
CA PHE A 6 13.61 12.27 9.40
C PHE A 6 14.11 13.62 8.84
N LYS A 7 14.04 14.72 9.60
CA LYS A 7 14.49 16.05 9.12
C LYS A 7 15.95 16.42 9.36
N ASN A 8 16.73 15.62 10.09
CA ASN A 8 18.13 15.96 10.43
C ASN A 8 19.14 14.98 9.83
N LYS A 9 20.28 15.51 9.35
CA LYS A 9 21.46 14.72 8.92
C LYS A 9 22.01 13.81 10.03
N ASP A 10 21.77 14.14 11.30
CA ASP A 10 22.15 13.35 12.48
C ASP A 10 21.41 11.99 12.57
N ASN A 11 20.27 11.85 11.88
CA ASN A 11 19.50 10.62 11.92
C ASN A 11 20.13 9.44 11.17
N ARG A 12 20.96 9.69 10.15
CA ARG A 12 21.62 8.60 9.41
C ARG A 12 22.63 7.86 10.29
N LYS A 13 23.40 8.58 11.10
CA LYS A 13 24.36 7.97 12.03
C LYS A 13 23.63 7.14 13.07
N THR A 14 22.59 7.69 13.68
CA THR A 14 21.76 6.98 14.68
C THR A 14 21.07 5.75 14.07
N LEU A 15 20.58 5.84 12.82
CA LEU A 15 19.98 4.69 12.12
C LEU A 15 21.02 3.61 11.82
N GLN A 16 22.24 3.99 11.42
CA GLN A 16 23.34 3.06 11.20
C GLN A 16 23.76 2.36 12.51
N GLU A 17 23.89 3.12 13.61
CA GLU A 17 24.20 2.57 14.93
C GLU A 17 23.14 1.55 15.39
N ILE A 18 21.87 1.81 15.12
CA ILE A 18 20.77 0.85 15.41
C ILE A 18 20.86 -0.37 14.50
N TYR A 19 21.11 -0.16 13.20
CA TYR A 19 21.22 -1.26 12.21
C TYR A 19 22.37 -2.20 12.52
N ASP A 20 23.49 -1.66 13.00
CA ASP A 20 24.72 -2.40 13.31
C ASP A 20 24.69 -3.11 14.69
N LEU A 21 23.58 -2.95 15.44
CA LEU A 21 23.41 -3.68 16.70
C LEU A 21 23.41 -5.19 16.48
N PRO A 22 23.94 -5.99 17.44
CA PRO A 22 23.70 -7.42 17.49
C PRO A 22 22.20 -7.72 17.42
N PHE A 23 21.82 -8.77 16.68
CA PHE A 23 20.41 -9.07 16.40
C PHE A 23 19.54 -9.14 17.67
N ASN A 24 20.03 -9.77 18.73
CA ASN A 24 19.28 -9.89 19.98
C ASN A 24 19.06 -8.53 20.67
N ASP A 25 20.04 -7.63 20.61
CA ASP A 25 19.91 -6.28 21.18
C ASP A 25 18.94 -5.43 20.36
N LEU A 26 18.98 -5.58 19.03
CA LEU A 26 18.02 -4.93 18.13
C LEU A 26 16.59 -5.40 18.41
N LEU A 27 16.39 -6.72 18.57
CA LEU A 27 15.11 -7.32 18.89
C LEU A 27 14.58 -6.85 20.25
N TRP A 28 15.44 -6.81 21.25
CA TRP A 28 15.09 -6.28 22.57
C TRP A 28 14.62 -4.83 22.52
N LYS A 29 15.40 -3.95 21.88
CA LYS A 29 15.03 -2.54 21.72
C LYS A 29 13.72 -2.36 20.95
N ALA A 30 13.49 -3.16 19.92
CA ALA A 30 12.22 -3.14 19.17
C ALA A 30 11.05 -3.51 20.09
N GLN A 31 11.21 -4.53 20.95
CA GLN A 31 10.19 -4.96 21.92
C GLN A 31 9.93 -3.90 22.99
N GLU A 32 10.96 -3.21 23.50
CA GLU A 32 10.78 -2.10 24.45
C GLU A 32 9.90 -1.00 23.86
N ILE A 33 10.20 -0.56 22.65
CA ILE A 33 9.43 0.50 21.96
C ILE A 33 8.01 0.00 21.65
N HIS A 34 7.86 -1.23 21.17
CA HIS A 34 6.55 -1.80 20.89
C HIS A 34 5.66 -1.80 22.14
N ARG A 35 6.14 -2.32 23.26
CA ARG A 35 5.40 -2.40 24.54
C ARG A 35 5.10 -1.04 25.14
N LYS A 36 5.92 -0.02 24.86
CA LYS A 36 5.70 1.36 25.31
C LYS A 36 4.57 2.07 24.56
N HIS A 37 4.35 1.72 23.29
CA HIS A 37 3.45 2.46 22.40
C HIS A 37 2.26 1.65 21.89
N HIS A 38 2.28 0.32 22.07
CA HIS A 38 1.26 -0.61 21.58
C HIS A 38 0.93 -1.67 22.63
N ASP A 39 -0.23 -2.30 22.48
CA ASP A 39 -0.56 -3.51 23.24
C ASP A 39 0.40 -4.64 22.82
N ALA A 40 1.13 -5.16 23.83
CA ALA A 40 2.23 -6.13 23.61
C ALA A 40 1.81 -7.41 22.88
N ASN A 41 0.55 -7.82 23.03
CA ASN A 41 0.05 -9.10 22.54
C ASN A 41 -1.05 -8.92 21.45
N LYS A 42 -1.27 -7.70 20.99
CA LYS A 42 -2.24 -7.42 19.93
C LYS A 42 -1.56 -7.35 18.56
N ILE A 43 -1.93 -8.26 17.67
CA ILE A 43 -1.41 -8.32 16.31
C ILE A 43 -2.54 -7.94 15.35
N GLN A 44 -2.26 -7.01 14.43
CA GLN A 44 -3.17 -6.70 13.34
C GLN A 44 -3.00 -7.72 12.21
N ILE A 45 -4.10 -8.38 11.83
CA ILE A 45 -4.14 -9.26 10.67
C ILE A 45 -4.73 -8.49 9.50
N SER A 46 -3.98 -8.44 8.39
CA SER A 46 -4.41 -7.82 7.14
C SER A 46 -4.46 -8.87 6.04
N THR A 47 -5.55 -8.90 5.28
CA THR A 47 -5.69 -9.75 4.09
C THR A 47 -5.58 -8.89 2.85
N LEU A 48 -4.78 -9.31 1.87
CA LEU A 48 -4.63 -8.66 0.58
C LEU A 48 -5.37 -9.44 -0.52
N MET A 49 -6.11 -8.70 -1.35
CA MET A 49 -6.76 -9.23 -2.55
C MET A 49 -6.35 -8.42 -3.77
N SER A 50 -6.00 -9.09 -4.87
CA SER A 50 -5.89 -8.43 -6.19
C SER A 50 -7.30 -8.27 -6.76
N ILE A 51 -7.75 -7.03 -6.90
CA ILE A 51 -9.04 -6.71 -7.52
C ILE A 51 -8.94 -6.54 -9.04
N LYS A 52 -7.73 -6.44 -9.56
CA LYS A 52 -7.40 -6.41 -10.99
C LYS A 52 -5.95 -6.85 -11.19
N THR A 53 -5.75 -7.98 -11.85
CA THR A 53 -4.45 -8.63 -12.07
C THR A 53 -3.95 -8.40 -13.49
N GLY A 54 -2.64 -8.22 -13.65
CA GLY A 54 -1.94 -8.13 -14.93
C GLY A 54 -2.21 -6.86 -15.75
N GLY A 55 -1.47 -6.68 -16.84
CA GLY A 55 -1.66 -5.60 -17.81
C GLY A 55 -1.41 -4.19 -17.26
N CYS A 56 -0.56 -4.03 -16.27
CA CYS A 56 -0.10 -2.72 -15.83
C CYS A 56 0.83 -2.12 -16.90
N PRO A 57 0.61 -0.87 -17.35
CA PRO A 57 1.44 -0.26 -18.41
C PRO A 57 2.81 0.22 -17.91
N GLU A 58 3.08 0.15 -16.61
CA GLU A 58 4.37 0.48 -16.02
C GLU A 58 5.43 -0.58 -16.31
N ASP A 59 6.71 -0.19 -16.25
CA ASP A 59 7.86 -1.04 -16.53
C ASP A 59 8.71 -1.38 -15.30
N CYS A 60 8.10 -1.40 -14.12
CA CYS A 60 8.81 -1.76 -12.89
C CYS A 60 9.48 -3.14 -13.04
N LYS A 61 10.81 -3.19 -13.06
CA LYS A 61 11.60 -4.39 -13.37
C LYS A 61 11.36 -5.60 -12.47
N TYR A 62 10.86 -5.38 -11.27
CA TYR A 62 10.55 -6.42 -10.29
C TYR A 62 9.08 -6.88 -10.32
N CYS A 63 8.23 -6.25 -11.15
CA CYS A 63 6.78 -6.43 -11.05
C CYS A 63 6.25 -7.34 -12.16
N SER A 64 5.76 -8.51 -11.77
CA SER A 64 5.12 -9.46 -12.67
C SER A 64 3.80 -8.99 -13.28
N GLN A 65 3.21 -7.90 -12.75
CA GLN A 65 1.95 -7.33 -13.24
C GLN A 65 2.11 -6.47 -14.51
N SER A 66 3.35 -6.16 -14.88
CA SER A 66 3.66 -5.32 -16.04
C SER A 66 3.34 -6.03 -17.36
N ILE A 67 2.69 -5.32 -18.29
CA ILE A 67 2.46 -5.81 -19.65
C ILE A 67 3.76 -5.82 -20.51
N ARG A 68 4.83 -5.21 -19.99
CA ARG A 68 6.11 -5.05 -20.70
C ARG A 68 7.05 -6.25 -20.54
N TYR A 69 6.71 -7.16 -19.66
CA TYR A 69 7.49 -8.36 -19.38
C TYR A 69 6.67 -9.61 -19.67
N ASP A 70 7.32 -10.60 -20.25
CA ASP A 70 6.74 -11.93 -20.41
C ASP A 70 6.76 -12.64 -19.06
N THR A 71 5.57 -12.76 -18.47
CA THR A 71 5.34 -13.40 -17.17
C THR A 71 4.13 -14.30 -17.26
N ASP A 72 4.04 -15.29 -16.40
CA ASP A 72 2.88 -16.23 -16.35
C ASP A 72 1.60 -15.58 -15.80
N ILE A 73 1.55 -14.24 -15.66
CA ILE A 73 0.40 -13.51 -15.14
C ILE A 73 -0.60 -13.20 -16.26
N ASN A 74 -1.77 -13.80 -16.18
CA ASN A 74 -2.86 -13.51 -17.10
C ASN A 74 -3.47 -12.12 -16.86
N LEU A 75 -3.86 -11.48 -17.97
CA LEU A 75 -4.60 -10.21 -17.91
C LEU A 75 -6.05 -10.48 -17.48
N GLU A 76 -6.43 -9.97 -16.34
CA GLU A 76 -7.79 -10.08 -15.80
C GLU A 76 -8.53 -8.73 -15.85
N LYS A 77 -9.86 -8.80 -15.94
CA LYS A 77 -10.73 -7.65 -15.72
C LYS A 77 -10.82 -7.34 -14.22
N THR A 78 -11.26 -6.12 -13.89
CA THR A 78 -11.63 -5.79 -12.50
C THR A 78 -12.70 -6.75 -12.01
N LEU A 79 -12.49 -7.35 -10.85
CA LEU A 79 -13.39 -8.33 -10.26
C LEU A 79 -14.77 -7.72 -9.98
N PRO A 80 -15.83 -8.52 -10.04
CA PRO A 80 -17.17 -8.14 -9.60
C PRO A 80 -17.17 -7.75 -8.11
N LEU A 81 -18.00 -6.78 -7.73
CA LEU A 81 -18.14 -6.35 -6.34
C LEU A 81 -18.51 -7.49 -5.40
N VAL A 82 -19.40 -8.37 -5.83
CA VAL A 82 -19.85 -9.52 -5.03
C VAL A 82 -18.69 -10.44 -4.62
N ASP A 83 -17.72 -10.67 -5.49
CA ASP A 83 -16.56 -11.51 -5.20
C ASP A 83 -15.66 -10.85 -4.15
N ILE A 84 -15.51 -9.52 -4.23
CA ILE A 84 -14.73 -8.73 -3.27
C ILE A 84 -15.38 -8.76 -1.89
N ILE A 85 -16.71 -8.61 -1.82
CA ILE A 85 -17.48 -8.68 -0.57
C ILE A 85 -17.34 -10.07 0.06
N ASN A 86 -17.50 -11.14 -0.74
CA ASN A 86 -17.37 -12.52 -0.27
C ASN A 86 -15.98 -12.78 0.34
N GLN A 87 -14.92 -12.32 -0.34
CA GLN A 87 -13.55 -12.46 0.16
C GLN A 87 -13.29 -11.62 1.42
N ALA A 88 -13.84 -10.40 1.49
CA ALA A 88 -13.73 -9.57 2.69
C ALA A 88 -14.45 -10.20 3.89
N GLN A 89 -15.64 -10.80 3.68
CA GLN A 89 -16.35 -11.54 4.71
C GLN A 89 -15.55 -12.76 5.19
N GLN A 90 -14.93 -13.49 4.26
CA GLN A 90 -14.08 -14.63 4.62
C GLN A 90 -12.83 -14.17 5.39
N ALA A 91 -12.18 -13.08 4.96
CA ALA A 91 -11.07 -12.49 5.68
C ALA A 91 -11.45 -12.11 7.12
N LYS A 92 -12.61 -11.48 7.30
CA LYS A 92 -13.13 -11.14 8.64
C LYS A 92 -13.38 -12.38 9.49
N LYS A 93 -13.98 -13.44 8.94
CA LYS A 93 -14.18 -14.72 9.66
C LYS A 93 -12.84 -15.34 10.08
N ASN A 94 -11.80 -15.15 9.30
CA ASN A 94 -10.43 -15.62 9.60
C ASN A 94 -9.66 -14.68 10.56
N GLY A 95 -10.33 -13.68 11.14
CA GLY A 95 -9.74 -12.78 12.15
C GLY A 95 -9.03 -11.56 11.58
N ALA A 96 -9.14 -11.27 10.27
CA ALA A 96 -8.58 -10.03 9.73
C ALA A 96 -9.35 -8.82 10.28
N SER A 97 -8.60 -7.77 10.64
CA SER A 97 -9.11 -6.45 11.00
C SER A 97 -9.01 -5.44 9.86
N ARG A 98 -8.18 -5.74 8.84
CA ARG A 98 -7.97 -4.91 7.66
C ARG A 98 -8.07 -5.74 6.38
N PHE A 99 -8.74 -5.17 5.37
CA PHE A 99 -8.80 -5.73 4.02
C PHE A 99 -8.14 -4.79 3.02
N CYS A 100 -7.10 -5.29 2.35
CA CYS A 100 -6.32 -4.54 1.38
C CYS A 100 -6.71 -4.94 -0.04
N MET A 101 -6.97 -3.97 -0.91
CA MET A 101 -7.36 -4.18 -2.31
C MET A 101 -6.30 -3.59 -3.24
N GLY A 102 -5.61 -4.43 -3.99
CA GLY A 102 -4.59 -4.04 -4.96
C GLY A 102 -5.08 -4.13 -6.40
N ALA A 103 -4.71 -3.17 -7.25
CA ALA A 103 -5.00 -3.22 -8.67
C ALA A 103 -3.78 -2.87 -9.51
N ALA A 104 -3.54 -3.63 -10.57
CA ALA A 104 -2.47 -3.41 -11.54
C ALA A 104 -2.79 -2.24 -12.47
N TRP A 105 -2.83 -1.01 -11.92
CA TRP A 105 -3.06 0.23 -12.65
C TRP A 105 -1.90 1.21 -12.45
N ARG A 106 -1.65 2.01 -13.50
CA ARG A 106 -0.77 3.19 -13.40
C ARG A 106 -1.46 4.30 -12.59
N ASN A 107 -2.71 4.60 -12.91
CA ASN A 107 -3.56 5.61 -12.26
C ASN A 107 -5.01 5.18 -12.33
N LEU A 108 -5.84 5.78 -11.47
CA LEU A 108 -7.29 5.63 -11.55
C LEU A 108 -7.87 6.41 -12.73
N THR A 109 -8.73 5.76 -13.50
CA THR A 109 -9.71 6.44 -14.34
C THR A 109 -10.95 6.80 -13.50
N GLN A 110 -11.76 7.76 -13.95
CA GLN A 110 -13.00 8.10 -13.25
C GLN A 110 -13.93 6.88 -13.08
N ARG A 111 -14.05 6.05 -14.13
CA ARG A 111 -14.84 4.82 -14.09
C ARG A 111 -14.37 3.85 -13.00
N ASN A 112 -13.07 3.70 -12.86
CA ASN A 112 -12.51 2.79 -11.85
C ASN A 112 -12.61 3.39 -10.44
N LEU A 113 -12.51 4.72 -10.31
CA LEU A 113 -12.71 5.42 -9.04
C LEU A 113 -14.10 5.14 -8.46
N GLU A 114 -15.17 5.26 -9.27
CA GLU A 114 -16.53 4.97 -8.79
C GLU A 114 -16.67 3.55 -8.29
N LYS A 115 -16.13 2.57 -9.02
CA LYS A 115 -16.12 1.17 -8.57
C LYS A 115 -15.37 0.98 -7.25
N VAL A 116 -14.20 1.59 -7.12
CA VAL A 116 -13.40 1.47 -5.89
C VAL A 116 -14.10 2.13 -4.70
N LYS A 117 -14.77 3.26 -4.93
CA LYS A 117 -15.57 3.94 -3.88
C LYS A 117 -16.68 3.03 -3.36
N GLU A 118 -17.35 2.29 -4.24
CA GLU A 118 -18.35 1.29 -3.87
C GLU A 118 -17.72 0.14 -3.06
N MET A 119 -16.61 -0.43 -3.55
CA MET A 119 -15.87 -1.48 -2.84
C MET A 119 -15.46 -1.04 -1.43
N VAL A 120 -14.93 0.19 -1.28
CA VAL A 120 -14.53 0.74 0.02
C VAL A 120 -15.73 0.84 0.96
N ARG A 121 -16.89 1.38 0.50
CA ARG A 121 -18.10 1.47 1.34
C ARG A 121 -18.57 0.11 1.83
N GLU A 122 -18.64 -0.87 0.94
CA GLU A 122 -19.11 -2.21 1.28
C GLU A 122 -18.17 -2.92 2.27
N VAL A 123 -16.86 -2.86 2.03
CA VAL A 123 -15.88 -3.45 2.95
C VAL A 123 -15.90 -2.75 4.31
N LYS A 124 -16.04 -1.41 4.34
CA LYS A 124 -16.25 -0.65 5.61
C LYS A 124 -17.52 -1.08 6.32
N GLY A 125 -18.60 -1.30 5.59
CA GLY A 125 -19.88 -1.80 6.12
C GLY A 125 -19.74 -3.14 6.84
N LEU A 126 -18.75 -3.95 6.49
CA LEU A 126 -18.41 -5.18 7.20
C LEU A 126 -17.65 -4.93 8.52
N GLY A 127 -17.26 -3.69 8.83
CA GLY A 127 -16.48 -3.34 10.02
C GLY A 127 -14.98 -3.63 9.89
N LEU A 128 -14.47 -3.75 8.66
CA LEU A 128 -13.04 -3.87 8.37
C LEU A 128 -12.42 -2.49 8.12
N GLU A 129 -11.17 -2.30 8.51
CA GLU A 129 -10.36 -1.22 7.95
C GLU A 129 -10.07 -1.50 6.47
N THR A 130 -10.08 -0.45 5.66
CA THR A 130 -9.82 -0.54 4.22
C THR A 130 -8.45 0.01 3.87
N CYS A 131 -7.73 -0.71 3.02
CA CYS A 131 -6.48 -0.27 2.42
C CYS A 131 -6.53 -0.51 0.91
N VAL A 132 -5.99 0.42 0.12
CA VAL A 132 -5.94 0.24 -1.34
C VAL A 132 -4.57 0.58 -1.90
N THR A 133 -4.21 -0.09 -3.02
CA THR A 133 -3.03 0.17 -3.85
C THR A 133 -3.49 0.29 -5.30
N LEU A 134 -3.60 1.51 -5.84
CA LEU A 134 -4.28 1.78 -7.12
C LEU A 134 -3.42 2.59 -8.11
N GLY A 135 -2.11 2.67 -7.86
CA GLY A 135 -1.22 3.53 -8.64
C GLY A 135 -1.24 4.99 -8.19
N MET A 136 -1.06 5.93 -9.12
CA MET A 136 -1.04 7.36 -8.82
C MET A 136 -2.46 7.93 -8.69
N LEU A 137 -2.61 8.92 -7.81
CA LEU A 137 -3.86 9.65 -7.59
C LEU A 137 -3.72 11.14 -7.87
N THR A 138 -4.80 11.76 -8.28
CA THR A 138 -4.99 13.22 -8.23
C THR A 138 -5.48 13.65 -6.84
N ASP A 139 -5.43 14.97 -6.55
CA ASP A 139 -5.94 15.52 -5.29
C ASP A 139 -7.45 15.25 -5.12
N SER A 140 -8.24 15.36 -6.20
CA SER A 140 -9.69 15.08 -6.14
C SER A 140 -9.95 13.60 -5.84
N GLN A 141 -9.23 12.68 -6.48
CA GLN A 141 -9.37 11.25 -6.25
C GLN A 141 -9.01 10.85 -4.82
N ALA A 142 -7.94 11.42 -4.26
CA ALA A 142 -7.55 11.19 -2.87
C ALA A 142 -8.65 11.66 -1.90
N LYS A 143 -9.20 12.87 -2.12
CA LYS A 143 -10.32 13.40 -1.32
C LYS A 143 -11.58 12.56 -1.44
N GLU A 144 -11.93 12.11 -2.65
CA GLU A 144 -13.11 11.28 -2.86
C GLU A 144 -12.99 9.92 -2.17
N LEU A 145 -11.82 9.29 -2.22
CA LEU A 145 -11.56 8.02 -1.51
C LEU A 145 -11.63 8.21 0.02
N LYS A 146 -11.07 9.31 0.52
CA LYS A 146 -11.21 9.65 1.95
C LYS A 146 -12.66 9.86 2.36
N ASN A 147 -13.44 10.58 1.56
CA ASN A 147 -14.86 10.90 1.84
C ASN A 147 -15.74 9.64 1.91
N VAL A 148 -15.39 8.57 1.20
CA VAL A 148 -16.11 7.29 1.28
C VAL A 148 -15.61 6.39 2.41
N GLY A 149 -14.65 6.87 3.22
CA GLY A 149 -14.19 6.17 4.42
C GLY A 149 -12.95 5.30 4.23
N LEU A 150 -12.16 5.52 3.17
CA LEU A 150 -10.87 4.84 3.01
C LEU A 150 -9.95 5.18 4.18
N ASP A 151 -9.39 4.15 4.84
CA ASP A 151 -8.50 4.31 5.99
C ASP A 151 -7.03 4.47 5.56
N TYR A 152 -6.57 3.66 4.58
CA TYR A 152 -5.16 3.61 4.19
C TYR A 152 -4.99 3.58 2.67
N TYR A 153 -4.00 4.30 2.20
CA TYR A 153 -3.52 4.22 0.82
C TYR A 153 -2.07 3.74 0.81
N ASN A 154 -1.81 2.60 0.19
CA ASN A 154 -0.46 2.09 0.04
C ASN A 154 0.16 2.57 -1.27
N HIS A 155 1.34 3.18 -1.19
CA HIS A 155 2.10 3.64 -2.36
C HIS A 155 3.60 3.55 -2.06
N ASN A 156 4.27 2.62 -2.72
CA ASN A 156 5.67 2.31 -2.44
C ASN A 156 6.61 3.25 -3.18
N LEU A 157 7.76 3.56 -2.58
CA LEU A 157 8.85 4.27 -3.26
C LEU A 157 9.69 3.32 -4.12
N ASP A 158 9.67 2.03 -3.81
CA ASP A 158 10.28 0.90 -4.52
C ASP A 158 11.80 0.85 -4.43
N THR A 159 12.49 1.98 -4.59
CA THR A 159 13.96 2.09 -4.52
C THR A 159 14.38 3.51 -4.13
N SER A 160 15.69 3.78 -4.04
CA SER A 160 16.23 5.11 -3.77
C SER A 160 16.03 6.05 -4.98
N PRO A 161 16.06 7.39 -4.76
CA PRO A 161 15.96 8.35 -5.86
C PRO A 161 17.02 8.16 -6.94
N GLU A 162 18.25 7.80 -6.53
CA GLU A 162 19.39 7.63 -7.43
C GLU A 162 19.22 6.42 -8.37
N MET A 163 18.62 5.34 -7.86
CA MET A 163 18.39 4.10 -8.60
C MET A 163 17.05 4.05 -9.33
N TYR A 164 16.21 5.06 -9.14
CA TYR A 164 14.82 4.98 -9.59
C TYR A 164 14.69 4.81 -11.10
N GLY A 165 15.47 5.58 -11.88
CA GLY A 165 15.48 5.53 -13.34
C GLY A 165 15.96 4.20 -13.92
N ASP A 166 16.79 3.47 -13.19
CA ASP A 166 17.27 2.14 -13.59
C ASP A 166 16.21 1.05 -13.39
N ILE A 167 15.29 1.25 -12.45
CA ILE A 167 14.27 0.26 -12.09
C ILE A 167 12.93 0.56 -12.76
N ILE A 168 12.56 1.85 -12.92
CA ILE A 168 11.27 2.28 -13.48
C ILE A 168 11.52 3.48 -14.39
N THR A 169 11.16 3.38 -15.66
CA THR A 169 11.32 4.49 -16.63
C THR A 169 10.00 5.15 -17.02
N THR A 170 8.86 4.52 -16.73
CA THR A 170 7.53 5.00 -17.13
C THR A 170 6.95 6.08 -16.23
N ARG A 171 7.58 6.35 -15.08
CA ARG A 171 7.28 7.45 -14.15
C ARG A 171 8.52 7.82 -13.36
N THR A 172 8.46 8.94 -12.67
CA THR A 172 9.58 9.47 -11.86
C THR A 172 9.41 9.15 -10.38
N TYR A 173 10.49 9.25 -9.63
CA TYR A 173 10.46 9.20 -8.15
C TYR A 173 9.57 10.31 -7.57
N GLN A 174 9.57 11.50 -8.22
CA GLN A 174 8.74 12.63 -7.82
C GLN A 174 7.24 12.32 -7.93
N ASP A 175 6.79 11.58 -8.97
CA ASP A 175 5.39 11.15 -9.12
C ASP A 175 4.92 10.32 -7.93
N ARG A 176 5.83 9.48 -7.36
CA ARG A 176 5.57 8.72 -6.14
C ARG A 176 5.39 9.64 -4.93
N LEU A 177 6.32 10.58 -4.75
CA LEU A 177 6.26 11.54 -3.64
C LEU A 177 5.01 12.42 -3.72
N ASP A 178 4.61 12.83 -4.91
CA ASP A 178 3.41 13.66 -5.12
C ASP A 178 2.14 12.89 -4.75
N THR A 179 2.05 11.63 -5.14
CA THR A 179 0.93 10.77 -4.71
C THR A 179 0.90 10.61 -3.18
N LEU A 180 2.05 10.37 -2.55
CA LEU A 180 2.14 10.26 -1.08
C LEU A 180 1.73 11.56 -0.37
N ARG A 181 2.06 12.73 -0.93
CA ARG A 181 1.60 14.02 -0.38
C ARG A 181 0.09 14.20 -0.49
N ARG A 182 -0.51 13.75 -1.61
CA ARG A 182 -1.96 13.87 -1.86
C ARG A 182 -2.80 13.00 -0.92
N VAL A 183 -2.29 11.82 -0.56
CA VAL A 183 -3.01 10.88 0.33
C VAL A 183 -2.76 11.13 1.81
N ARG A 184 -1.79 11.97 2.15
CA ARG A 184 -1.46 12.37 3.52
C ARG A 184 -2.34 13.51 4.02
#